data_4277a438d1e3706e9f6c456176849a82
#
_entry.id   4277a438d1e3706e9f6c456176849a82
#
_cell.length_a   1.000
_cell.length_b   1.000
_cell.length_c   1.000
_cell.angle_alpha   90.00
_cell.angle_beta   90.00
_cell.angle_gamma   90.00
#
_symmetry.space_group_name_H-M   'P 1'
#
loop_
_entity.id
_entity.type
_entity.pdbx_description
1 polymer ?
#
loop_
_entity_poly.entity_id
_entity_poly.type
_entity_poly.pdbx_seq_one_letter_code
_entity_poly.pdbx_strand_id
1 'polypeptide(L)'
;MEIFSEEPGSGWHGYQDIVDIDLKGFFAEVDHSVLLQLIYQRVKCPTTLRLIRKWLRAPIQINGKLQKRRKGVPQGSPLSPLLSNILLDLLDKELERRNLKYVRYADDFSIYTKSKKEARKVGNEIYLFLGDKLRLPINREKSGIRRPSDFELLGHAFVPTYKKGVKGKYQLVVKKNSWDSLKRKLKQITKKTRPYRFEERLQKLKEVWMGWVNNYRLASISAKLKSLDEWLSNRLRYCIWSR
;
A
#
# COMPACT_ATOMS: atom_id res chain seq x y z
N MET A 1 5.25 -4.77 -10.11
CA MET A 1 6.15 -4.82 -8.95
C MET A 1 7.63 -4.82 -9.37
N GLU A 2 7.90 -4.35 -10.59
CA GLU A 2 9.25 -4.24 -11.17
C GLU A 2 9.94 -2.88 -10.92
N ILE A 3 9.26 -1.94 -10.29
CA ILE A 3 9.77 -0.55 -10.07
C ILE A 3 10.89 -0.51 -9.01
N PHE A 4 11.10 -1.58 -8.25
CA PHE A 4 12.18 -1.70 -7.26
C PHE A 4 13.33 -2.64 -7.70
N SER A 5 13.31 -3.18 -8.92
CA SER A 5 14.32 -4.12 -9.44
C SER A 5 15.53 -3.45 -10.13
N GLU A 6 15.44 -2.15 -10.43
CA GLU A 6 16.63 -1.39 -10.76
C GLU A 6 17.41 -1.10 -9.47
N GLU A 7 18.73 -1.24 -9.50
CA GLU A 7 19.62 -1.07 -8.35
C GLU A 7 19.19 0.12 -7.47
N PRO A 8 19.09 -0.04 -6.14
CA PRO A 8 18.68 1.05 -5.27
C PRO A 8 19.68 2.20 -5.40
N GLY A 9 19.38 3.14 -6.30
CA GLY A 9 20.19 4.33 -6.49
C GLY A 9 20.32 4.87 -7.92
N SER A 10 20.02 4.13 -8.99
CA SER A 10 20.30 4.59 -10.36
C SER A 10 19.17 5.40 -11.03
N GLY A 11 17.91 5.21 -10.69
CA GLY A 11 16.78 5.84 -11.38
C GLY A 11 16.18 7.11 -10.75
N TRP A 12 16.47 7.39 -9.48
CA TRP A 12 15.77 8.41 -8.69
C TRP A 12 16.66 9.58 -8.24
N HIS A 13 17.84 9.74 -8.85
CA HIS A 13 18.73 10.87 -8.56
C HIS A 13 18.04 12.20 -8.86
N GLY A 14 17.89 13.04 -7.82
CA GLY A 14 17.27 14.37 -7.90
C GLY A 14 15.77 14.43 -7.58
N TYR A 15 15.07 13.31 -7.48
CA TYR A 15 13.64 13.26 -7.10
C TYR A 15 13.52 13.19 -5.59
N GLN A 16 13.49 14.34 -4.92
CA GLN A 16 13.50 14.43 -3.45
C GLN A 16 12.22 15.01 -2.86
N ASP A 17 11.31 15.48 -3.69
CA ASP A 17 10.03 16.02 -3.26
C ASP A 17 8.92 15.07 -3.71
N ILE A 18 8.23 14.46 -2.75
CA ILE A 18 7.22 13.43 -2.96
C ILE A 18 5.86 14.04 -2.70
N VAL A 19 4.98 14.01 -3.71
CA VAL A 19 3.57 14.35 -3.54
C VAL A 19 2.85 13.08 -3.12
N ASP A 20 2.50 13.01 -1.85
CA ASP A 20 1.78 11.91 -1.23
C ASP A 20 0.29 12.24 -1.17
N ILE A 21 -0.55 11.44 -1.81
CA ILE A 21 -1.99 11.70 -1.93
C ILE A 21 -2.76 10.50 -1.38
N ASP A 22 -3.55 10.76 -0.33
CA ASP A 22 -4.47 9.81 0.30
C ASP A 22 -5.90 10.11 -0.16
N LEU A 23 -6.56 9.12 -0.76
CA LEU A 23 -7.96 9.25 -1.19
C LEU A 23 -8.89 9.01 0.01
N LYS A 24 -9.77 9.99 0.29
CA LYS A 24 -10.69 9.89 1.42
C LYS A 24 -11.77 8.85 1.17
N GLY A 25 -11.67 7.69 1.86
CA GLY A 25 -12.70 6.66 1.80
C GLY A 25 -12.95 6.13 0.39
N PHE A 26 -11.90 5.91 -0.40
CA PHE A 26 -11.93 5.59 -1.81
C PHE A 26 -13.06 4.62 -2.22
N PHE A 27 -13.14 3.45 -1.59
CA PHE A 27 -14.16 2.45 -1.93
C PHE A 27 -15.60 2.94 -1.71
N ALA A 28 -15.83 3.84 -0.77
CA ALA A 28 -17.15 4.42 -0.50
C ALA A 28 -17.51 5.57 -1.44
N GLU A 29 -16.51 6.19 -2.07
CA GLU A 29 -16.66 7.41 -2.88
C GLU A 29 -16.68 7.17 -4.38
N VAL A 30 -16.46 5.94 -4.87
CA VAL A 30 -16.49 5.60 -6.30
C VAL A 30 -17.83 6.01 -6.93
N ASP A 31 -17.78 6.94 -7.88
CA ASP A 31 -18.97 7.37 -8.64
C ASP A 31 -19.40 6.28 -9.62
N HIS A 32 -20.63 5.77 -9.47
CA HIS A 32 -21.15 4.70 -10.32
C HIS A 32 -21.31 5.11 -11.78
N SER A 33 -21.59 6.39 -12.06
CA SER A 33 -21.79 6.88 -13.43
C SER A 33 -20.47 6.92 -14.17
N VAL A 34 -19.44 7.48 -13.54
CA VAL A 34 -18.07 7.52 -14.08
C VAL A 34 -17.57 6.10 -14.33
N LEU A 35 -17.67 5.22 -13.33
CA LEU A 35 -17.23 3.84 -13.44
C LEU A 35 -17.95 3.08 -14.56
N LEU A 36 -19.28 3.17 -14.64
CA LEU A 36 -20.06 2.48 -15.70
C LEU A 36 -19.76 3.02 -17.08
N GLN A 37 -19.47 4.31 -17.23
CA GLN A 37 -19.06 4.90 -18.50
C GLN A 37 -17.71 4.33 -18.96
N LEU A 38 -16.75 4.18 -18.04
CA LEU A 38 -15.45 3.57 -18.36
C LEU A 38 -15.57 2.09 -18.76
N ILE A 39 -16.40 1.35 -18.04
CA ILE A 39 -16.66 -0.05 -18.39
C ILE A 39 -17.32 -0.15 -19.77
N TYR A 40 -18.27 0.73 -20.08
CA TYR A 40 -18.95 0.74 -21.38
C TYR A 40 -18.00 0.99 -22.55
N GLN A 41 -16.95 1.77 -22.38
CA GLN A 41 -15.94 1.99 -23.43
C GLN A 41 -15.28 0.69 -23.90
N ARG A 42 -15.17 -0.30 -23.02
CA ARG A 42 -14.51 -1.60 -23.29
C ARG A 42 -15.52 -2.73 -23.48
N VAL A 43 -16.54 -2.77 -22.62
CA VAL A 43 -17.55 -3.83 -22.59
C VAL A 43 -18.87 -3.28 -23.09
N LYS A 44 -19.13 -3.39 -24.39
CA LYS A 44 -20.35 -2.90 -25.06
C LYS A 44 -21.53 -3.89 -24.92
N CYS A 45 -21.60 -4.67 -23.85
CA CYS A 45 -22.65 -5.63 -23.58
C CYS A 45 -23.71 -5.07 -22.61
N PRO A 46 -24.95 -4.79 -23.04
CA PRO A 46 -25.98 -4.21 -22.16
C PRO A 46 -26.34 -5.11 -20.96
N THR A 47 -26.30 -6.44 -21.17
CA THR A 47 -26.60 -7.39 -20.11
C THR A 47 -25.56 -7.36 -19.00
N THR A 48 -24.27 -7.35 -19.35
CA THR A 48 -23.17 -7.23 -18.40
C THR A 48 -23.24 -5.91 -17.64
N LEU A 49 -23.46 -4.82 -18.32
CA LEU A 49 -23.58 -3.49 -17.69
C LEU A 49 -24.77 -3.40 -16.75
N ARG A 50 -25.91 -4.02 -17.09
CA ARG A 50 -27.09 -4.09 -16.23
C ARG A 50 -26.80 -4.90 -14.98
N LEU A 51 -26.08 -6.00 -15.09
CA LEU A 51 -25.67 -6.83 -13.95
C LEU A 51 -24.75 -6.07 -13.00
N ILE A 52 -23.70 -5.42 -13.53
CA ILE A 52 -22.76 -4.59 -12.75
C ILE A 52 -23.52 -3.44 -12.05
N ARG A 53 -24.43 -2.77 -12.75
CA ARG A 53 -25.26 -1.70 -12.17
C ARG A 53 -26.13 -2.21 -11.02
N LYS A 54 -26.76 -3.38 -11.17
CA LYS A 54 -27.56 -3.99 -10.09
C LYS A 54 -26.68 -4.31 -8.88
N TRP A 55 -25.51 -4.86 -9.11
CA TRP A 55 -24.54 -5.18 -8.05
C TRP A 55 -24.04 -3.93 -7.33
N LEU A 56 -23.68 -2.87 -8.05
CA LEU A 56 -23.26 -1.59 -7.47
C LEU A 56 -24.35 -0.96 -6.59
N ARG A 57 -25.61 -1.09 -6.98
CA ARG A 57 -26.78 -0.52 -6.28
C ARG A 57 -27.37 -1.45 -5.22
N ALA A 58 -26.87 -2.67 -5.08
CA ALA A 58 -27.35 -3.59 -4.06
C ALA A 58 -27.23 -2.94 -2.68
N PRO A 59 -28.30 -3.00 -1.85
CA PRO A 59 -28.26 -2.42 -0.52
C PRO A 59 -27.25 -3.14 0.36
N ILE A 60 -26.68 -2.42 1.30
CA ILE A 60 -25.80 -2.95 2.34
C ILE A 60 -26.52 -2.93 3.68
N GLN A 61 -26.25 -3.93 4.50
CA GLN A 61 -26.77 -3.96 5.87
C GLN A 61 -25.78 -3.33 6.82
N ILE A 62 -26.18 -2.22 7.47
CA ILE A 62 -25.38 -1.55 8.50
C ILE A 62 -26.24 -1.50 9.77
N ASN A 63 -25.71 -2.06 10.85
CA ASN A 63 -26.42 -2.12 12.15
C ASN A 63 -27.86 -2.68 12.04
N GLY A 64 -28.04 -3.74 11.25
CA GLY A 64 -29.34 -4.39 11.04
C GLY A 64 -30.26 -3.69 10.04
N LYS A 65 -29.93 -2.49 9.56
CA LYS A 65 -30.76 -1.72 8.62
C LYS A 65 -30.19 -1.79 7.19
N LEU A 66 -31.06 -2.03 6.20
CA LEU A 66 -30.70 -1.99 4.79
C LEU A 66 -30.60 -0.55 4.29
N GLN A 67 -29.44 -0.18 3.76
CA GLN A 67 -29.19 1.13 3.19
C GLN A 67 -28.92 1.02 1.68
N LYS A 68 -29.64 1.82 0.89
CA LYS A 68 -29.42 1.93 -0.55
C LYS A 68 -28.12 2.69 -0.84
N ARG A 69 -27.33 2.17 -1.78
CA ARG A 69 -26.11 2.84 -2.23
C ARG A 69 -26.35 3.62 -3.51
N ARG A 70 -25.83 4.84 -3.55
CA ARG A 70 -25.79 5.68 -4.75
C ARG A 70 -24.38 5.85 -5.31
N LYS A 71 -23.36 5.55 -4.51
CA LYS A 71 -21.93 5.56 -4.83
C LYS A 71 -21.20 4.47 -4.05
N GLY A 72 -19.95 4.25 -4.39
CA GLY A 72 -19.08 3.30 -3.73
C GLY A 72 -19.20 1.86 -4.23
N VAL A 73 -18.18 1.09 -3.94
CA VAL A 73 -18.10 -0.35 -4.17
C VAL A 73 -18.00 -1.08 -2.83
N PRO A 74 -18.57 -2.29 -2.68
CA PRO A 74 -18.52 -3.00 -1.40
C PRO A 74 -17.10 -3.42 -1.07
N GLN A 75 -16.63 -3.06 0.13
CA GLN A 75 -15.35 -3.57 0.63
C GLN A 75 -15.44 -5.07 0.90
N GLY A 76 -14.36 -5.80 0.55
CA GLY A 76 -14.30 -7.26 0.72
C GLY A 76 -14.96 -8.08 -0.38
N SER A 77 -15.62 -7.46 -1.36
CA SER A 77 -16.10 -8.18 -2.54
C SER A 77 -14.98 -8.45 -3.54
N PRO A 78 -14.91 -9.64 -4.16
CA PRO A 78 -13.88 -9.97 -5.17
C PRO A 78 -13.89 -9.05 -6.40
N LEU A 79 -15.04 -8.45 -6.73
CA LEU A 79 -15.19 -7.55 -7.87
C LEU A 79 -14.69 -6.13 -7.58
N SER A 80 -14.67 -5.71 -6.31
CA SER A 80 -14.30 -4.34 -5.94
C SER A 80 -12.89 -3.94 -6.36
N PRO A 81 -11.83 -4.74 -6.17
CA PRO A 81 -10.48 -4.39 -6.62
C PRO A 81 -10.39 -4.21 -8.13
N LEU A 82 -11.10 -5.04 -8.91
CA LEU A 82 -11.13 -4.92 -10.38
C LEU A 82 -11.78 -3.60 -10.80
N LEU A 83 -12.96 -3.29 -10.26
CA LEU A 83 -13.68 -2.05 -10.58
C LEU A 83 -12.91 -0.81 -10.13
N SER A 84 -12.25 -0.88 -8.99
CA SER A 84 -11.37 0.18 -8.49
C SER A 84 -10.20 0.44 -9.43
N ASN A 85 -9.55 -0.61 -9.93
CA ASN A 85 -8.46 -0.47 -10.88
C ASN A 85 -8.92 0.07 -12.24
N ILE A 86 -10.15 -0.27 -12.70
CA ILE A 86 -10.72 0.33 -13.92
C ILE A 86 -10.90 1.84 -13.76
N LEU A 87 -11.33 2.31 -12.58
CA LEU A 87 -11.47 3.74 -12.32
C LEU A 87 -10.10 4.43 -12.25
N LEU A 88 -9.15 3.83 -11.53
CA LEU A 88 -7.81 4.40 -11.32
C LEU A 88 -6.89 4.28 -12.54
N ASP A 89 -7.21 3.45 -13.54
CA ASP A 89 -6.53 3.41 -14.84
C ASP A 89 -6.54 4.78 -15.55
N LEU A 90 -7.59 5.59 -15.33
CA LEU A 90 -7.59 6.97 -15.81
C LEU A 90 -6.55 7.85 -15.15
N LEU A 91 -6.32 7.66 -13.86
CA LEU A 91 -5.25 8.35 -13.13
C LEU A 91 -3.88 7.91 -13.64
N ASP A 92 -3.67 6.59 -13.78
CA ASP A 92 -2.42 6.06 -14.31
C ASP A 92 -2.10 6.65 -15.69
N LYS A 93 -3.05 6.63 -16.61
CA LYS A 93 -2.92 7.23 -17.95
C LYS A 93 -2.63 8.73 -17.94
N GLU A 94 -3.23 9.47 -17.01
CA GLU A 94 -2.98 10.90 -16.89
C GLU A 94 -1.56 11.17 -16.35
N LEU A 95 -1.09 10.37 -15.38
CA LEU A 95 0.27 10.47 -14.86
C LEU A 95 1.32 10.09 -15.93
N GLU A 96 1.06 9.05 -16.71
CA GLU A 96 1.89 8.64 -17.85
C GLU A 96 1.91 9.69 -18.98
N ARG A 97 0.74 10.23 -19.35
CA ARG A 97 0.62 11.31 -20.36
C ARG A 97 1.46 12.52 -20.00
N ARG A 98 1.58 12.82 -18.72
CA ARG A 98 2.41 13.91 -18.19
C ARG A 98 3.88 13.52 -17.99
N ASN A 99 4.25 12.29 -18.30
CA ASN A 99 5.59 11.72 -18.06
C ASN A 99 6.08 11.91 -16.62
N LEU A 100 5.14 11.77 -15.66
CA LEU A 100 5.46 11.86 -14.24
C LEU A 100 6.01 10.55 -13.71
N LYS A 101 6.95 10.62 -12.79
CA LYS A 101 7.42 9.46 -12.04
C LYS A 101 6.48 9.23 -10.86
N TYR A 102 5.84 8.08 -10.80
CA TYR A 102 4.87 7.76 -9.75
C TYR A 102 4.92 6.30 -9.33
N VAL A 103 4.40 6.02 -8.16
CA VAL A 103 4.14 4.66 -7.66
C VAL A 103 2.70 4.64 -7.16
N ARG A 104 1.95 3.65 -7.59
CA ARG A 104 0.59 3.38 -7.08
C ARG A 104 0.45 1.94 -6.61
N TYR A 105 -0.15 1.77 -5.46
CA TYR A 105 -0.58 0.49 -4.94
C TYR A 105 -2.02 0.61 -4.44
N ALA A 106 -2.97 0.05 -5.20
CA ALA A 106 -4.41 0.24 -4.99
C ALA A 106 -4.79 1.73 -5.03
N ASP A 107 -5.31 2.27 -3.94
CA ASP A 107 -5.70 3.66 -3.75
C ASP A 107 -4.58 4.56 -3.19
N ASP A 108 -3.51 3.96 -2.66
CA ASP A 108 -2.31 4.70 -2.23
C ASP A 108 -1.42 5.03 -3.43
N PHE A 109 -1.10 6.30 -3.65
CA PHE A 109 -0.16 6.67 -4.70
C PHE A 109 0.69 7.88 -4.34
N SER A 110 1.87 7.93 -4.92
CA SER A 110 2.85 8.98 -4.69
C SER A 110 3.50 9.38 -6.01
N ILE A 111 3.75 10.68 -6.18
CA ILE A 111 4.38 11.25 -7.37
C ILE A 111 5.71 11.88 -6.93
N TYR A 112 6.76 11.62 -7.70
CA TYR A 112 8.11 12.04 -7.37
C TYR A 112 8.54 13.18 -8.27
N THR A 113 9.08 14.25 -7.69
CA THR A 113 9.46 15.47 -8.38
C THR A 113 10.85 15.94 -7.98
N LYS A 114 11.45 16.77 -8.82
CA LYS A 114 12.83 17.28 -8.60
C LYS A 114 12.85 18.53 -7.70
N SER A 115 11.73 19.21 -7.55
CA SER A 115 11.66 20.42 -6.74
C SER A 115 10.31 20.61 -6.07
N LYS A 116 10.31 21.30 -4.94
CA LYS A 116 9.09 21.63 -4.20
C LYS A 116 8.11 22.50 -5.01
N LYS A 117 8.62 23.34 -5.93
CA LYS A 117 7.78 24.14 -6.84
C LYS A 117 7.03 23.24 -7.82
N GLU A 118 7.73 22.28 -8.41
CA GLU A 118 7.15 21.26 -9.30
C GLU A 118 6.13 20.40 -8.53
N ALA A 119 6.48 19.93 -7.33
CA ALA A 119 5.59 19.16 -6.47
C ALA A 119 4.26 19.88 -6.20
N ARG A 120 4.31 21.19 -5.91
CA ARG A 120 3.09 21.99 -5.69
C ARG A 120 2.25 22.11 -6.96
N LYS A 121 2.89 22.35 -8.12
CA LYS A 121 2.20 22.45 -9.40
C LYS A 121 1.51 21.13 -9.75
N VAL A 122 2.26 20.05 -9.76
CA VAL A 122 1.77 18.69 -10.06
C VAL A 122 0.69 18.27 -9.06
N GLY A 123 0.90 18.49 -7.78
CA GLY A 123 -0.06 18.16 -6.73
C GLY A 123 -1.41 18.86 -6.95
N ASN A 124 -1.41 20.17 -7.27
CA ASN A 124 -2.64 20.92 -7.54
C ASN A 124 -3.34 20.43 -8.81
N GLU A 125 -2.60 20.15 -9.88
CA GLU A 125 -3.16 19.67 -11.14
C GLU A 125 -3.80 18.29 -10.97
N ILE A 126 -3.16 17.38 -10.24
CA ILE A 126 -3.71 16.04 -9.96
C ILE A 126 -4.89 16.14 -8.99
N TYR A 127 -4.85 17.06 -8.01
CA TYR A 127 -5.99 17.35 -7.14
C TYR A 127 -7.25 17.72 -7.94
N LEU A 128 -7.12 18.65 -8.91
CA LEU A 128 -8.22 19.04 -9.80
C LEU A 128 -8.68 17.87 -10.67
N PHE A 129 -7.76 17.11 -11.24
CA PHE A 129 -8.08 15.94 -12.04
C PHE A 129 -8.90 14.89 -11.26
N LEU A 130 -8.50 14.58 -10.03
CA LEU A 130 -9.21 13.64 -9.16
C LEU A 130 -10.62 14.13 -8.82
N GLY A 131 -10.79 15.42 -8.54
CA GLY A 131 -12.09 16.02 -8.24
C GLY A 131 -13.00 16.07 -9.45
N ASP A 132 -12.50 16.62 -10.56
CA ASP A 132 -13.33 16.94 -11.74
C ASP A 132 -13.61 15.71 -12.61
N LYS A 133 -12.62 14.86 -12.82
CA LYS A 133 -12.74 13.69 -13.72
C LYS A 133 -13.17 12.42 -13.01
N LEU A 134 -12.61 12.15 -11.85
CA LEU A 134 -12.88 10.90 -11.10
C LEU A 134 -13.90 11.08 -9.99
N ARG A 135 -14.20 12.33 -9.60
CA ARG A 135 -15.10 12.68 -8.47
C ARG A 135 -14.68 12.05 -7.16
N LEU A 136 -13.36 11.93 -6.97
CA LEU A 136 -12.77 11.35 -5.78
C LEU A 136 -12.31 12.44 -4.81
N PRO A 137 -12.78 12.43 -3.56
CA PRO A 137 -12.32 13.37 -2.55
C PRO A 137 -10.95 12.97 -2.01
N ILE A 138 -10.09 13.97 -1.79
CA ILE A 138 -8.76 13.80 -1.22
C ILE A 138 -8.80 14.09 0.27
N ASN A 139 -8.08 13.30 1.04
CA ASN A 139 -7.86 13.54 2.46
C ASN A 139 -6.74 14.59 2.62
N ARG A 140 -7.10 15.84 2.83
CA ARG A 140 -6.16 16.97 2.94
C ARG A 140 -5.24 16.88 4.15
N GLU A 141 -5.67 16.24 5.23
CA GLU A 141 -4.88 16.10 6.46
C GLU A 141 -3.73 15.09 6.29
N LYS A 142 -3.95 14.05 5.49
CA LYS A 142 -2.96 13.01 5.23
C LYS A 142 -2.13 13.28 3.99
N SER A 143 -2.68 13.98 3.01
CA SER A 143 -1.98 14.31 1.77
C SER A 143 -1.03 15.48 1.96
N GLY A 144 0.10 15.47 1.24
CA GLY A 144 1.06 16.56 1.33
C GLY A 144 2.33 16.32 0.53
N ILE A 145 3.21 17.32 0.56
CA ILE A 145 4.54 17.20 -0.04
C ILE A 145 5.50 16.77 1.08
N ARG A 146 6.15 15.63 0.90
CA ARG A 146 7.05 15.01 1.87
C ARG A 146 8.46 14.90 1.33
N ARG A 147 9.43 14.88 2.23
CA ARG A 147 10.79 14.43 1.91
C ARG A 147 10.87 12.91 2.06
N PRO A 148 11.83 12.22 1.41
CA PRO A 148 11.97 10.77 1.55
C PRO A 148 12.09 10.30 3.01
N SER A 149 12.73 11.10 3.89
CA SER A 149 12.83 10.81 5.34
C SER A 149 11.49 10.78 6.07
N ASP A 150 10.49 11.52 5.56
CA ASP A 150 9.17 11.66 6.16
C ASP A 150 8.09 10.89 5.40
N PHE A 151 8.52 10.09 4.41
CA PHE A 151 7.64 9.32 3.55
C PHE A 151 7.71 7.84 3.87
N GLU A 152 6.56 7.21 3.88
CA GLU A 152 6.39 5.79 4.14
C GLU A 152 5.49 5.18 3.06
N LEU A 153 5.86 4.02 2.54
CA LEU A 153 5.07 3.28 1.55
C LEU A 153 5.08 1.79 1.87
N LEU A 154 3.91 1.17 1.99
CA LEU A 154 3.75 -0.28 2.21
C LEU A 154 4.58 -0.85 3.38
N GLY A 155 4.72 -0.09 4.45
CA GLY A 155 5.51 -0.49 5.62
C GLY A 155 7.03 -0.32 5.47
N HIS A 156 7.46 0.33 4.38
CA HIS A 156 8.84 0.76 4.17
C HIS A 156 9.00 2.24 4.49
N ALA A 157 10.20 2.62 4.89
CA ALA A 157 10.63 4.00 5.11
C ALA A 157 12.01 4.23 4.49
N PHE A 158 12.37 5.49 4.29
CA PHE A 158 13.63 5.87 3.67
C PHE A 158 14.51 6.58 4.69
N VAL A 159 15.72 6.08 4.91
CA VAL A 159 16.69 6.68 5.83
C VAL A 159 17.88 7.19 5.03
N PRO A 160 18.34 8.43 5.25
CA PRO A 160 19.50 8.94 4.56
C PRO A 160 20.75 8.12 4.89
N THR A 161 21.52 7.80 3.86
CA THR A 161 22.83 7.11 4.01
C THR A 161 23.92 8.13 4.11
N TYR A 162 24.65 8.11 5.22
CA TYR A 162 25.81 8.98 5.43
C TYR A 162 27.09 8.26 4.94
N LYS A 163 27.38 8.40 3.65
CA LYS A 163 28.71 8.04 3.11
C LYS A 163 29.44 9.31 2.73
N LYS A 164 30.71 9.43 3.14
CA LYS A 164 31.58 10.59 2.84
C LYS A 164 31.58 10.84 1.33
N GLY A 165 31.25 12.05 0.90
CA GLY A 165 31.20 12.46 -0.52
C GLY A 165 29.88 12.17 -1.25
N VAL A 166 28.89 11.51 -0.63
CA VAL A 166 27.63 11.16 -1.28
C VAL A 166 26.45 11.82 -0.54
N LYS A 167 25.84 12.82 -1.18
CA LYS A 167 24.63 13.48 -0.67
C LYS A 167 23.37 12.94 -1.37
N GLY A 168 22.26 12.87 -0.65
CA GLY A 168 20.94 12.56 -1.23
C GLY A 168 20.67 11.09 -1.56
N LYS A 169 21.48 10.16 -1.04
CA LYS A 169 21.18 8.73 -1.12
C LYS A 169 20.37 8.29 0.09
N TYR A 170 19.34 7.52 -0.16
CA TYR A 170 18.47 6.94 0.86
C TYR A 170 18.54 5.42 0.81
N GLN A 171 18.46 4.82 1.97
CA GLN A 171 18.38 3.38 2.14
C GLN A 171 16.94 3.00 2.49
N LEU A 172 16.42 1.98 1.81
CA LEU A 172 15.11 1.42 2.12
C LEU A 172 15.19 0.60 3.41
N VAL A 173 14.38 0.94 4.40
CA VAL A 173 14.31 0.25 5.68
C VAL A 173 12.87 -0.15 5.99
N VAL A 174 12.70 -1.13 6.85
CA VAL A 174 11.38 -1.52 7.33
C VAL A 174 10.95 -0.61 8.49
N LYS A 175 9.71 -0.14 8.43
CA LYS A 175 9.08 0.68 9.47
C LYS A 175 9.07 -0.04 10.83
N LYS A 176 9.28 0.72 11.90
CA LYS A 176 9.29 0.19 13.28
C LYS A 176 8.03 -0.62 13.61
N ASN A 177 6.85 -0.13 13.25
CA ASN A 177 5.58 -0.79 13.52
C ASN A 177 5.49 -2.19 12.85
N SER A 178 6.09 -2.37 11.68
CA SER A 178 6.13 -3.66 10.97
C SER A 178 7.04 -4.66 11.70
N TRP A 179 8.18 -4.19 12.24
CA TRP A 179 9.06 -4.98 13.11
C TRP A 179 8.37 -5.38 14.41
N ASP A 180 7.71 -4.45 15.07
CA ASP A 180 7.01 -4.69 16.32
C ASP A 180 5.84 -5.67 16.12
N SER A 181 5.18 -5.59 14.98
CA SER A 181 4.12 -6.52 14.59
C SER A 181 4.65 -7.94 14.36
N LEU A 182 5.79 -8.08 13.63
CA LEU A 182 6.47 -9.37 13.48
C LEU A 182 6.85 -9.96 14.84
N LYS A 183 7.55 -9.18 15.65
CA LYS A 183 8.00 -9.61 16.98
C LYS A 183 6.84 -10.05 17.90
N ARG A 184 5.70 -9.33 17.82
CA ARG A 184 4.46 -9.71 18.50
C ARG A 184 3.92 -11.06 18.03
N LYS A 185 3.82 -11.29 16.72
CA LYS A 185 3.35 -12.57 16.15
C LYS A 185 4.26 -13.73 16.58
N LEU A 186 5.58 -13.57 16.45
CA LEU A 186 6.54 -14.58 16.86
C LEU A 186 6.47 -14.86 18.37
N LYS A 187 6.30 -13.81 19.21
CA LYS A 187 6.09 -13.94 20.65
C LYS A 187 4.83 -14.73 20.99
N GLN A 188 3.73 -14.52 20.26
CA GLN A 188 2.48 -15.26 20.46
C GLN A 188 2.64 -16.75 20.13
N ILE A 189 3.33 -17.10 19.02
CA ILE A 189 3.56 -18.50 18.63
C ILE A 189 4.48 -19.19 19.64
N THR A 190 5.50 -18.49 20.13
CA THR A 190 6.45 -19.00 21.12
C THR A 190 6.00 -18.81 22.58
N LYS A 191 4.71 -18.55 22.82
CA LYS A 191 4.17 -18.50 24.17
C LYS A 191 4.02 -19.94 24.72
N LYS A 192 4.58 -20.20 25.90
CA LYS A 192 4.58 -21.51 26.57
C LYS A 192 3.17 -22.08 26.75
N THR A 193 2.21 -21.25 27.11
CA THR A 193 0.82 -21.64 27.37
C THR A 193 0.00 -22.00 26.12
N ARG A 194 0.59 -21.92 24.91
CA ARG A 194 -0.10 -22.34 23.69
C ARG A 194 0.01 -23.85 23.49
N PRO A 195 -1.10 -24.56 23.25
CA PRO A 195 -1.14 -26.01 23.12
C PRO A 195 -0.66 -26.49 21.73
N TYR A 196 0.48 -25.97 21.27
CA TYR A 196 1.08 -26.41 20.01
C TYR A 196 2.11 -27.51 20.27
N ARG A 197 2.10 -28.56 19.46
CA ARG A 197 3.24 -29.49 19.36
C ARG A 197 4.46 -28.73 18.84
N PHE A 198 5.67 -29.21 19.15
CA PHE A 198 6.89 -28.49 18.80
C PHE A 198 7.04 -28.30 17.28
N GLU A 199 6.75 -29.36 16.50
CA GLU A 199 6.78 -29.37 15.04
C GLU A 199 5.77 -28.36 14.45
N GLU A 200 4.56 -28.35 14.97
CA GLU A 200 3.52 -27.39 14.57
C GLU A 200 3.94 -25.94 14.86
N ARG A 201 4.59 -25.72 16.00
CA ARG A 201 5.13 -24.42 16.38
C ARG A 201 6.21 -23.95 15.40
N LEU A 202 7.15 -24.85 15.01
CA LEU A 202 8.18 -24.56 14.03
C LEU A 202 7.58 -24.23 12.65
N GLN A 203 6.58 -24.99 12.21
CA GLN A 203 5.92 -24.74 10.93
C GLN A 203 5.25 -23.35 10.92
N LYS A 204 4.49 -22.99 11.96
CA LYS A 204 3.87 -21.66 12.09
C LYS A 204 4.91 -20.53 12.13
N LEU A 205 6.03 -20.73 12.80
CA LEU A 205 7.13 -19.76 12.81
C LEU A 205 7.71 -19.58 11.42
N LYS A 206 7.97 -20.68 10.69
CA LYS A 206 8.48 -20.65 9.32
C LYS A 206 7.56 -19.89 8.37
N GLU A 207 6.25 -20.14 8.43
CA GLU A 207 5.26 -19.46 7.61
C GLU A 207 5.24 -17.94 7.83
N VAL A 208 5.20 -17.52 9.11
CA VAL A 208 5.21 -16.10 9.47
C VAL A 208 6.54 -15.44 9.07
N TRP A 209 7.65 -16.12 9.31
CA TRP A 209 8.98 -15.63 8.98
C TRP A 209 9.17 -15.47 7.47
N MET A 210 8.92 -16.53 6.71
CA MET A 210 9.09 -16.52 5.25
C MET A 210 8.18 -15.50 4.59
N GLY A 211 6.90 -15.43 5.00
CA GLY A 211 5.97 -14.43 4.49
C GLY A 211 6.46 -13.00 4.74
N TRP A 212 6.98 -12.73 5.94
CA TRP A 212 7.49 -11.40 6.28
C TRP A 212 8.79 -11.07 5.54
N VAL A 213 9.77 -11.99 5.50
CA VAL A 213 11.03 -11.78 4.78
C VAL A 213 10.80 -11.56 3.29
N ASN A 214 9.93 -12.35 2.66
CA ASN A 214 9.58 -12.18 1.24
C ASN A 214 8.97 -10.80 0.95
N ASN A 215 8.16 -10.27 1.86
CA ASN A 215 7.57 -8.93 1.72
C ASN A 215 8.61 -7.81 1.85
N TYR A 216 9.61 -8.00 2.71
CA TYR A 216 10.59 -6.94 3.04
C TYR A 216 12.00 -7.21 2.52
N ARG A 217 12.19 -8.19 1.63
CA ARG A 217 13.52 -8.61 1.13
C ARG A 217 14.34 -7.51 0.45
N LEU A 218 13.66 -6.48 -0.09
CA LEU A 218 14.31 -5.34 -0.75
C LEU A 218 14.85 -4.30 0.25
N ALA A 219 14.41 -4.36 1.52
CA ALA A 219 14.86 -3.44 2.55
C ALA A 219 16.14 -3.95 3.22
N SER A 220 16.90 -3.02 3.78
CA SER A 220 18.09 -3.34 4.57
C SER A 220 17.69 -3.91 5.94
N ILE A 221 17.59 -5.23 6.03
CA ILE A 221 17.05 -5.95 7.19
C ILE A 221 18.07 -6.88 7.86
N SER A 222 19.22 -7.17 7.25
CA SER A 222 20.15 -8.22 7.66
C SER A 222 20.61 -8.12 9.12
N ALA A 223 21.01 -6.94 9.58
CA ALA A 223 21.48 -6.74 10.96
C ALA A 223 20.38 -6.97 12.00
N LYS A 224 19.16 -6.47 11.71
CA LYS A 224 18.00 -6.66 12.59
C LYS A 224 17.52 -8.11 12.60
N LEU A 225 17.64 -8.82 11.47
CA LEU A 225 17.30 -10.25 11.39
C LEU A 225 18.21 -11.09 12.29
N LYS A 226 19.51 -10.81 12.34
CA LYS A 226 20.46 -11.50 13.25
C LYS A 226 20.04 -11.36 14.70
N SER A 227 19.78 -10.13 15.18
CA SER A 227 19.29 -9.90 16.55
C SER A 227 17.95 -10.58 16.83
N LEU A 228 17.08 -10.63 15.83
CA LEU A 228 15.77 -11.29 15.99
C LEU A 228 15.91 -12.82 16.05
N ASP A 229 16.83 -13.39 15.30
CA ASP A 229 17.15 -14.83 15.30
C ASP A 229 17.70 -15.27 16.66
N GLU A 230 18.66 -14.55 17.22
CA GLU A 230 19.17 -14.77 18.57
C GLU A 230 18.05 -14.75 19.62
N TRP A 231 17.20 -13.73 19.56
CA TRP A 231 16.05 -13.60 20.45
C TRP A 231 15.06 -14.75 20.29
N LEU A 232 14.78 -15.19 19.05
CA LEU A 232 13.86 -16.28 18.75
C LEU A 232 14.43 -17.63 19.23
N SER A 233 15.71 -17.87 19.00
CA SER A 233 16.41 -19.08 19.47
C SER A 233 16.32 -19.25 20.98
N ASN A 234 16.54 -18.18 21.75
CA ASN A 234 16.39 -18.19 23.20
C ASN A 234 14.95 -18.51 23.63
N ARG A 235 13.96 -17.99 22.92
CA ARG A 235 12.55 -18.30 23.21
C ARG A 235 12.17 -19.75 22.90
N LEU A 236 12.73 -20.33 21.84
CA LEU A 236 12.51 -21.73 21.47
C LEU A 236 13.15 -22.68 22.52
N ARG A 237 14.38 -22.41 22.96
CA ARG A 237 15.03 -23.15 24.04
C ARG A 237 14.17 -23.15 25.29
N TYR A 238 13.62 -21.98 25.67
CA TYR A 238 12.71 -21.89 26.81
C TYR A 238 11.44 -22.74 26.66
N CYS A 239 10.92 -22.88 25.44
CA CYS A 239 9.76 -23.73 25.16
C CYS A 239 10.07 -25.22 25.25
N ILE A 240 11.34 -25.63 25.03
CA ILE A 240 11.79 -27.05 25.13
C ILE A 240 12.04 -27.41 26.56
N TRP A 241 12.79 -26.60 27.34
CA TRP A 241 13.21 -26.90 28.69
C TRP A 241 12.11 -26.88 29.75
N SER A 242 10.96 -26.39 29.38
CA SER A 242 9.83 -26.24 30.31
C SER A 242 8.72 -27.27 30.05
N ARG A 243 9.05 -28.39 29.39
CA ARG A 243 8.25 -29.61 29.33
C ARG A 243 8.80 -30.58 30.43
#